data_97c92d13465205cc4e83b65931636e51
#
_entry.id   97c92d13465205cc4e83b65931636e51
#
_cell.length_a   1.000
_cell.length_b   1.000
_cell.length_c   1.000
_cell.angle_alpha   90.00
_cell.angle_beta   90.00
_cell.angle_gamma   90.00
#
_symmetry.space_group_name_H-M   'P 1'
#
loop_
_entity.id
_entity.type
_entity.pdbx_description
1 polymer ?
#
loop_
_entity_poly.entity_id
_entity_poly.type
_entity_poly.pdbx_seq_one_letter_code
_entity_poly.pdbx_strand_id
1 'polypeptide(L)'
;MRYSSLLLVSICATLSSPLTSLAQQVKDPRASIVNVAARRATLKETNDPLLLAAIKSLPSCVDSPAVAAPTGVMDIPHHYLSGSNGPVNPAEAIATRVYGDFERRITGGMNQYLATGSQAEAACALDQLDAWAKGRALLNYDRQDSSQAWYQVEWTLSSAGITDSVLVNDAALDAAEQKRVTAWLDTAAHKDISFEKPNDTNNNHHYWRALAATAIGITAADDVLYRFGIQTYVEAISEIDSHGAFPKEMARHENAIHYQGFALQPLVLIAEFVTRQGIPIYAYNANGHTLRDAIVFFGRAVDDPSLVKPYTNDEQATHWGSGDFADFAFYTARFGADNLPADILDELKHPSFSTRIGGNTVLLAGG
;
A
#
# COMPACT_ATOMS: atom_id res chain seq x y z
N MET A 1 55.93 35.56 26.08
CA MET A 1 55.27 34.32 25.64
C MET A 1 53.83 34.65 25.32
N ARG A 2 53.47 34.70 24.05
CA ARG A 2 52.10 34.98 23.58
C ARG A 2 51.52 33.64 23.11
N TYR A 3 50.49 33.17 23.77
CA TYR A 3 49.70 31.98 23.34
C TYR A 3 48.63 32.43 22.35
N SER A 4 48.74 31.99 21.10
CA SER A 4 47.67 32.10 20.10
C SER A 4 46.75 30.89 20.22
N SER A 5 45.52 31.13 20.62
CA SER A 5 44.45 30.12 20.59
C SER A 5 43.88 30.05 19.19
N LEU A 6 44.05 28.92 18.51
CA LEU A 6 43.33 28.58 17.27
C LEU A 6 41.92 28.11 17.63
N LEU A 7 40.92 28.88 17.26
CA LEU A 7 39.51 28.43 17.23
C LEU A 7 39.32 27.51 16.03
N LEU A 8 39.10 26.22 16.28
CA LEU A 8 38.56 25.31 15.29
C LEU A 8 37.07 25.61 15.14
N VAL A 9 36.67 26.20 14.03
CA VAL A 9 35.27 26.31 13.61
C VAL A 9 34.90 24.98 12.94
N SER A 10 34.15 24.15 13.66
CA SER A 10 33.57 22.92 13.12
C SER A 10 32.41 23.30 12.21
N ILE A 11 32.62 23.27 10.91
CA ILE A 11 31.54 23.42 9.91
C ILE A 11 30.78 22.08 9.89
N CYS A 12 29.66 22.02 10.62
CA CYS A 12 28.66 20.99 10.44
C CYS A 12 27.99 21.22 9.06
N ALA A 13 28.53 20.61 8.04
CA ALA A 13 27.83 20.50 6.75
C ALA A 13 26.63 19.57 6.95
N THR A 14 25.43 20.14 7.11
CA THR A 14 24.18 19.43 6.96
C THR A 14 24.10 18.96 5.50
N LEU A 15 24.50 17.73 5.27
CA LEU A 15 24.20 17.02 4.02
C LEU A 15 22.68 16.87 3.95
N SER A 16 21.98 17.87 3.40
CA SER A 16 20.61 17.70 2.95
C SER A 16 20.63 16.55 1.93
N SER A 17 20.05 15.43 2.31
CA SER A 17 19.99 14.23 1.48
C SER A 17 19.44 14.59 0.09
N PRO A 18 20.11 14.21 -1.01
CA PRO A 18 19.68 14.55 -2.38
C PRO A 18 18.29 14.04 -2.74
N LEU A 19 17.70 13.13 -1.94
CA LEU A 19 16.33 12.63 -2.09
C LEU A 19 15.26 13.73 -2.02
N THR A 20 15.43 14.76 -1.18
CA THR A 20 14.38 15.79 -0.99
C THR A 20 14.20 16.72 -2.19
N SER A 21 15.21 16.90 -3.05
CA SER A 21 15.09 17.74 -4.23
C SER A 21 14.66 16.98 -5.50
N LEU A 22 14.96 15.68 -5.59
CA LEU A 22 14.62 14.82 -6.74
C LEU A 22 13.19 14.25 -6.65
N ALA A 23 12.63 14.18 -5.44
CA ALA A 23 11.37 13.51 -5.12
C ALA A 23 10.15 14.45 -5.15
N GLN A 24 10.24 15.63 -5.74
CA GLN A 24 9.17 16.63 -5.63
C GLN A 24 8.14 16.60 -6.76
N GLN A 25 8.40 15.88 -7.85
CA GLN A 25 7.55 15.88 -9.03
C GLN A 25 7.39 14.49 -9.62
N VAL A 26 6.20 14.20 -10.13
CA VAL A 26 5.95 13.03 -10.94
C VAL A 26 6.71 13.13 -12.25
N LYS A 27 7.58 12.16 -12.53
CA LYS A 27 8.40 12.15 -13.76
C LYS A 27 7.69 11.41 -14.90
N ASP A 28 7.00 10.35 -14.58
CA ASP A 28 6.30 9.52 -15.55
C ASP A 28 4.91 9.12 -15.01
N PRO A 29 3.84 9.79 -15.43
CA PRO A 29 2.47 9.45 -15.03
C PRO A 29 2.01 8.05 -15.47
N ARG A 30 2.75 7.40 -16.38
CA ARG A 30 2.47 6.04 -16.86
C ARG A 30 3.27 4.97 -16.12
N ALA A 31 4.15 5.35 -15.22
CA ALA A 31 4.91 4.39 -14.41
C ALA A 31 4.01 3.78 -13.33
N SER A 32 3.30 2.71 -13.70
CA SER A 32 2.57 1.85 -12.76
C SER A 32 3.51 1.19 -11.76
N ILE A 33 2.93 0.55 -10.73
CA ILE A 33 3.66 -0.29 -9.76
C ILE A 33 4.53 -1.37 -10.45
N VAL A 34 4.17 -1.74 -11.66
CA VAL A 34 4.87 -2.74 -12.47
C VAL A 34 5.09 -2.22 -13.90
N ASN A 35 6.12 -2.70 -14.59
CA ASN A 35 6.21 -2.53 -16.03
C ASN A 35 5.20 -3.47 -16.71
N VAL A 36 4.01 -2.94 -17.02
CA VAL A 36 2.89 -3.74 -17.53
C VAL A 36 3.26 -4.57 -18.76
N ALA A 37 3.97 -3.99 -19.72
CA ALA A 37 4.34 -4.69 -20.96
C ALA A 37 5.36 -5.81 -20.68
N ALA A 38 6.41 -5.53 -19.91
CA ALA A 38 7.41 -6.52 -19.55
C ALA A 38 6.80 -7.63 -18.69
N ARG A 39 5.96 -7.27 -17.71
CA ARG A 39 5.33 -8.26 -16.84
C ARG A 39 4.39 -9.19 -17.57
N ARG A 40 3.57 -8.66 -18.48
CA ARG A 40 2.70 -9.46 -19.34
C ARG A 40 3.49 -10.44 -20.19
N ALA A 41 4.62 -10.02 -20.77
CA ALA A 41 5.49 -10.90 -21.53
C ALA A 41 6.03 -12.05 -20.65
N THR A 42 6.51 -11.73 -19.45
CA THR A 42 6.98 -12.74 -18.48
C THR A 42 5.88 -13.72 -18.10
N LEU A 43 4.69 -13.24 -17.75
CA LEU A 43 3.59 -14.09 -17.30
C LEU A 43 3.06 -15.01 -18.41
N LYS A 44 3.06 -14.54 -19.66
CA LYS A 44 2.65 -15.33 -20.82
C LYS A 44 3.53 -16.56 -21.05
N GLU A 45 4.81 -16.47 -20.74
CA GLU A 45 5.80 -17.52 -21.00
C GLU A 45 6.24 -18.26 -19.74
N THR A 46 5.59 -17.96 -18.59
CA THR A 46 6.01 -18.50 -17.30
C THR A 46 5.80 -20.02 -17.22
N ASN A 47 6.78 -20.69 -16.62
CA ASN A 47 6.69 -22.09 -16.17
C ASN A 47 6.80 -22.20 -14.65
N ASP A 48 6.82 -21.07 -13.94
CA ASP A 48 6.88 -21.02 -12.49
C ASP A 48 5.56 -21.56 -11.90
N PRO A 49 5.61 -22.63 -11.08
CA PRO A 49 4.42 -23.23 -10.49
C PRO A 49 3.59 -22.24 -9.64
N LEU A 50 4.25 -21.31 -8.94
CA LEU A 50 3.59 -20.30 -8.11
C LEU A 50 2.79 -19.31 -8.99
N LEU A 51 3.40 -18.81 -10.06
CA LEU A 51 2.74 -17.90 -11.00
C LEU A 51 1.60 -18.61 -11.74
N LEU A 52 1.78 -19.87 -12.15
CA LEU A 52 0.72 -20.65 -12.79
C LEU A 52 -0.45 -20.91 -11.83
N ALA A 53 -0.18 -21.22 -10.56
CA ALA A 53 -1.21 -21.37 -9.53
C ALA A 53 -1.94 -20.05 -9.29
N ALA A 54 -1.22 -18.94 -9.22
CA ALA A 54 -1.77 -17.59 -9.08
C ALA A 54 -2.73 -17.26 -10.24
N ILE A 55 -2.28 -17.44 -11.49
CA ILE A 55 -3.08 -17.18 -12.70
C ILE A 55 -4.37 -18.02 -12.70
N LYS A 56 -4.25 -19.30 -12.33
CA LYS A 56 -5.39 -20.23 -12.29
C LYS A 56 -6.47 -19.83 -11.27
N SER A 57 -6.08 -19.19 -10.17
CA SER A 57 -6.96 -18.83 -9.05
C SER A 57 -7.56 -17.43 -9.16
N LEU A 58 -7.29 -16.68 -10.23
CA LEU A 58 -7.72 -15.30 -10.37
C LEU A 58 -9.26 -15.17 -10.44
N PRO A 59 -9.86 -14.29 -9.65
CA PRO A 59 -11.25 -13.92 -9.84
C PRO A 59 -11.42 -13.17 -11.18
N SER A 60 -12.56 -13.39 -11.84
CA SER A 60 -12.94 -12.69 -13.07
C SER A 60 -13.84 -11.50 -12.74
N CYS A 61 -13.56 -10.34 -13.32
CA CYS A 61 -14.44 -9.20 -13.26
C CYS A 61 -15.68 -9.44 -14.13
N VAL A 62 -15.49 -10.01 -15.33
CA VAL A 62 -16.57 -10.27 -16.31
C VAL A 62 -17.60 -11.23 -15.74
N ASP A 63 -17.17 -12.29 -15.06
CA ASP A 63 -18.06 -13.31 -14.49
C ASP A 63 -18.64 -12.92 -13.12
N SER A 64 -18.17 -11.83 -12.53
CA SER A 64 -18.64 -11.33 -11.23
C SER A 64 -19.72 -10.27 -11.43
N PRO A 65 -20.74 -10.19 -10.54
CA PRO A 65 -21.75 -9.13 -10.64
C PRO A 65 -21.15 -7.74 -10.44
N ALA A 66 -21.67 -6.76 -11.16
CA ALA A 66 -21.28 -5.36 -10.97
C ALA A 66 -21.69 -4.88 -9.56
N VAL A 67 -20.83 -4.06 -8.97
CA VAL A 67 -21.03 -3.49 -7.64
C VAL A 67 -21.51 -2.06 -7.76
N ALA A 68 -22.74 -1.80 -7.34
CA ALA A 68 -23.31 -0.45 -7.39
C ALA A 68 -22.52 0.51 -6.48
N ALA A 69 -22.29 1.73 -6.98
CA ALA A 69 -21.67 2.78 -6.16
C ALA A 69 -22.57 3.11 -4.95
N PRO A 70 -22.05 3.15 -3.72
CA PRO A 70 -22.82 3.61 -2.57
C PRO A 70 -23.20 5.08 -2.74
N THR A 71 -24.48 5.43 -2.49
CA THR A 71 -25.02 6.77 -2.71
C THR A 71 -25.28 7.57 -1.43
N GLY A 72 -25.19 6.90 -0.27
CA GLY A 72 -25.42 7.52 1.04
C GLY A 72 -24.16 8.13 1.64
N VAL A 73 -24.31 8.69 2.84
CA VAL A 73 -23.18 9.03 3.71
C VAL A 73 -22.49 7.72 4.14
N MET A 74 -21.17 7.69 4.07
CA MET A 74 -20.39 6.56 4.60
C MET A 74 -20.36 6.69 6.12
N ASP A 75 -21.26 5.95 6.78
CA ASP A 75 -21.29 5.77 8.23
C ASP A 75 -20.94 4.32 8.54
N ILE A 76 -19.66 4.10 8.86
CA ILE A 76 -19.13 2.76 9.13
C ILE A 76 -18.87 2.63 10.63
N PRO A 77 -19.47 1.64 11.30
CA PRO A 77 -19.20 1.37 12.70
C PRO A 77 -17.72 1.09 12.94
N HIS A 78 -17.22 1.47 14.11
CA HIS A 78 -15.83 1.22 14.48
C HIS A 78 -15.50 -0.29 14.40
N HIS A 79 -14.29 -0.63 13.94
CA HIS A 79 -13.83 -2.00 13.74
C HIS A 79 -13.88 -2.84 15.00
N TYR A 80 -13.55 -2.26 16.16
CA TYR A 80 -13.67 -2.94 17.45
C TYR A 80 -14.91 -2.48 18.20
N LEU A 81 -15.53 -3.39 18.98
CA LEU A 81 -16.67 -3.05 19.85
C LEU A 81 -16.26 -2.08 20.97
N SER A 82 -14.99 -2.07 21.35
CA SER A 82 -14.45 -1.14 22.34
C SER A 82 -12.94 -0.98 22.16
N GLY A 83 -12.45 0.24 22.36
CA GLY A 83 -11.01 0.54 22.28
C GLY A 83 -10.41 0.34 20.90
N SER A 84 -9.11 0.07 20.85
CA SER A 84 -8.32 -0.10 19.62
C SER A 84 -7.85 -1.54 19.38
N ASN A 85 -8.24 -2.49 20.21
CA ASN A 85 -7.82 -3.88 20.20
C ASN A 85 -8.84 -4.83 20.87
N GLY A 86 -10.09 -4.41 20.97
CA GLY A 86 -11.17 -5.24 21.53
C GLY A 86 -11.71 -6.28 20.54
N PRO A 87 -12.80 -6.98 20.88
CA PRO A 87 -13.46 -7.87 19.94
C PRO A 87 -13.93 -7.15 18.68
N VAL A 88 -13.76 -7.80 17.51
CA VAL A 88 -14.18 -7.26 16.21
C VAL A 88 -15.68 -7.04 16.19
N ASN A 89 -16.10 -5.90 15.67
CA ASN A 89 -17.50 -5.50 15.53
C ASN A 89 -18.11 -6.14 14.25
N PRO A 90 -19.06 -7.07 14.36
CA PRO A 90 -19.64 -7.70 13.18
C PRO A 90 -20.43 -6.73 12.29
N ALA A 91 -20.91 -5.60 12.82
CA ALA A 91 -21.61 -4.59 12.03
C ALA A 91 -20.68 -3.86 11.07
N GLU A 92 -19.40 -3.71 11.40
CA GLU A 92 -18.38 -3.15 10.51
C GLU A 92 -18.22 -4.01 9.26
N ALA A 93 -18.06 -5.32 9.40
CA ALA A 93 -17.93 -6.25 8.26
C ALA A 93 -19.16 -6.24 7.32
N ILE A 94 -20.36 -5.97 7.85
CA ILE A 94 -21.56 -5.80 7.03
C ILE A 94 -21.50 -4.48 6.26
N ALA A 95 -21.15 -3.39 6.92
CA ALA A 95 -21.10 -2.06 6.33
C ALA A 95 -19.98 -1.94 5.26
N THR A 96 -18.87 -2.66 5.44
CA THR A 96 -17.71 -2.59 4.53
C THR A 96 -17.77 -3.57 3.36
N ARG A 97 -18.71 -4.50 3.34
CA ARG A 97 -18.80 -5.53 2.30
C ARG A 97 -18.83 -4.96 0.87
N VAL A 98 -19.58 -3.89 0.62
CA VAL A 98 -19.70 -3.27 -0.71
C VAL A 98 -18.33 -2.78 -1.22
N TYR A 99 -17.47 -2.28 -0.35
CA TYR A 99 -16.13 -1.82 -0.67
C TYR A 99 -15.21 -3.01 -0.99
N GLY A 100 -15.25 -4.06 -0.17
CA GLY A 100 -14.49 -5.29 -0.41
C GLY A 100 -14.91 -6.01 -1.71
N ASP A 101 -16.20 -6.02 -2.04
CA ASP A 101 -16.69 -6.59 -3.30
C ASP A 101 -16.24 -5.76 -4.51
N PHE A 102 -16.26 -4.43 -4.42
CA PHE A 102 -15.72 -3.52 -5.41
C PHE A 102 -14.22 -3.75 -5.62
N GLU A 103 -13.43 -3.73 -4.54
CA GLU A 103 -11.99 -3.94 -4.57
C GLU A 103 -11.64 -5.28 -5.24
N ARG A 104 -12.33 -6.36 -4.84
CA ARG A 104 -12.12 -7.69 -5.43
C ARG A 104 -12.42 -7.73 -6.92
N ARG A 105 -13.47 -7.04 -7.36
CA ARG A 105 -13.87 -6.99 -8.75
C ARG A 105 -12.83 -6.26 -9.60
N ILE A 106 -12.41 -5.06 -9.21
CA ILE A 106 -11.45 -4.26 -9.99
C ILE A 106 -10.06 -4.89 -10.01
N THR A 107 -9.57 -5.38 -8.86
CA THR A 107 -8.27 -6.04 -8.79
C THR A 107 -8.27 -7.39 -9.51
N GLY A 108 -9.38 -8.13 -9.49
CA GLY A 108 -9.56 -9.35 -10.27
C GLY A 108 -9.41 -9.10 -11.76
N GLY A 109 -10.15 -8.15 -12.33
CA GLY A 109 -10.07 -7.78 -13.74
C GLY A 109 -8.68 -7.27 -14.13
N MET A 110 -8.06 -6.42 -13.31
CA MET A 110 -6.70 -5.94 -13.53
C MET A 110 -5.67 -7.08 -13.51
N ASN A 111 -5.75 -8.02 -12.57
CA ASN A 111 -4.84 -9.16 -12.50
C ASN A 111 -5.06 -10.12 -13.69
N GLN A 112 -6.31 -10.39 -14.10
CA GLN A 112 -6.63 -11.16 -15.30
C GLN A 112 -6.06 -10.51 -16.56
N TYR A 113 -6.25 -9.19 -16.71
CA TYR A 113 -5.66 -8.43 -17.81
C TYR A 113 -4.14 -8.54 -17.83
N LEU A 114 -3.48 -8.36 -16.68
CA LEU A 114 -2.03 -8.44 -16.57
C LEU A 114 -1.51 -9.84 -16.93
N ALA A 115 -2.16 -10.89 -16.44
CA ALA A 115 -1.73 -12.27 -16.62
C ALA A 115 -2.04 -12.82 -18.00
N THR A 116 -3.22 -12.53 -18.57
CA THR A 116 -3.72 -13.18 -19.80
C THR A 116 -3.78 -12.23 -21.01
N GLY A 117 -3.75 -10.93 -20.78
CA GLY A 117 -3.97 -9.93 -21.81
C GLY A 117 -5.44 -9.71 -22.17
N SER A 118 -6.39 -10.22 -21.38
CA SER A 118 -7.81 -10.10 -21.65
C SER A 118 -8.29 -8.66 -21.63
N GLN A 119 -8.61 -8.11 -22.79
CA GLN A 119 -9.17 -6.76 -22.93
C GLN A 119 -10.58 -6.66 -22.31
N ALA A 120 -11.34 -7.76 -22.31
CA ALA A 120 -12.66 -7.79 -21.67
C ALA A 120 -12.57 -7.60 -20.15
N GLU A 121 -11.55 -8.19 -19.51
CA GLU A 121 -11.30 -8.03 -18.09
C GLU A 121 -10.81 -6.62 -17.74
N ALA A 122 -9.93 -6.05 -18.57
CA ALA A 122 -9.47 -4.67 -18.42
C ALA A 122 -10.64 -3.67 -18.56
N ALA A 123 -11.47 -3.83 -19.61
CA ALA A 123 -12.65 -2.99 -19.82
C ALA A 123 -13.65 -3.13 -18.66
N CYS A 124 -13.91 -4.36 -18.21
CA CYS A 124 -14.79 -4.60 -17.05
C CYS A 124 -14.29 -3.89 -15.77
N ALA A 125 -12.99 -3.92 -15.50
CA ALA A 125 -12.41 -3.22 -14.33
C ALA A 125 -12.52 -1.69 -14.47
N LEU A 126 -12.29 -1.15 -15.69
CA LEU A 126 -12.45 0.27 -15.97
C LEU A 126 -13.91 0.71 -15.86
N ASP A 127 -14.86 -0.05 -16.46
CA ASP A 127 -16.31 0.20 -16.35
C ASP A 127 -16.77 0.25 -14.88
N GLN A 128 -16.23 -0.65 -14.05
CA GLN A 128 -16.56 -0.69 -12.62
C GLN A 128 -16.03 0.55 -11.88
N LEU A 129 -14.79 0.98 -12.18
CA LEU A 129 -14.21 2.22 -11.66
C LEU A 129 -15.01 3.44 -12.13
N ASP A 130 -15.36 3.50 -13.43
CA ASP A 130 -16.12 4.60 -14.01
C ASP A 130 -17.54 4.71 -13.45
N ALA A 131 -18.19 3.57 -13.20
CA ALA A 131 -19.50 3.57 -12.52
C ALA A 131 -19.42 4.18 -11.11
N TRP A 132 -18.36 3.90 -10.36
CA TRP A 132 -18.13 4.50 -9.04
C TRP A 132 -17.74 5.97 -9.14
N ALA A 133 -16.96 6.37 -10.15
CA ALA A 133 -16.66 7.77 -10.44
C ALA A 133 -17.93 8.56 -10.77
N LYS A 134 -18.80 8.05 -11.65
CA LYS A 134 -20.12 8.64 -11.98
C LYS A 134 -21.03 8.75 -10.75
N GLY A 135 -21.01 7.72 -9.89
CA GLY A 135 -21.73 7.71 -8.62
C GLY A 135 -21.11 8.59 -7.53
N ARG A 136 -19.93 9.20 -7.78
CA ARG A 136 -19.18 10.02 -6.80
C ARG A 136 -18.92 9.28 -5.48
N ALA A 137 -18.69 7.96 -5.56
CA ALA A 137 -18.39 7.14 -4.40
C ALA A 137 -17.13 7.66 -3.66
N LEU A 138 -16.99 7.33 -2.38
CA LEU A 138 -15.88 7.74 -1.51
C LEU A 138 -15.76 9.25 -1.27
N LEU A 139 -16.76 10.05 -1.66
CA LEU A 139 -16.75 11.50 -1.47
C LEU A 139 -17.72 12.00 -0.40
N ASN A 140 -18.63 11.16 0.11
CA ASN A 140 -19.64 11.56 1.05
C ASN A 140 -19.39 10.94 2.43
N TYR A 141 -18.40 11.46 3.15
CA TYR A 141 -18.06 11.11 4.53
C TYR A 141 -17.41 12.27 5.25
N ASP A 142 -17.44 12.22 6.58
CA ASP A 142 -16.67 13.11 7.44
C ASP A 142 -15.92 12.27 8.48
N ARG A 143 -14.63 12.54 8.66
CA ARG A 143 -13.78 11.88 9.66
C ARG A 143 -14.31 12.04 11.08
N GLN A 144 -14.95 13.18 11.38
CA GLN A 144 -15.48 13.46 12.72
C GLN A 144 -16.70 12.61 13.04
N ASP A 145 -17.52 12.30 12.02
CA ASP A 145 -18.71 11.46 12.18
C ASP A 145 -18.33 9.97 12.22
N SER A 146 -17.42 9.52 11.36
CA SER A 146 -16.93 8.16 11.32
C SER A 146 -15.45 8.08 10.92
N SER A 147 -14.57 7.84 11.89
CA SER A 147 -13.16 7.57 11.62
C SER A 147 -12.98 6.27 10.83
N GLN A 148 -13.86 5.29 11.02
CA GLN A 148 -13.80 4.03 10.28
C GLN A 148 -14.17 4.20 8.81
N ALA A 149 -15.06 5.13 8.46
CA ALA A 149 -15.33 5.49 7.08
C ALA A 149 -14.08 6.11 6.41
N TRP A 150 -13.36 6.96 7.12
CA TRP A 150 -12.10 7.52 6.66
C TRP A 150 -11.03 6.41 6.40
N TYR A 151 -10.91 5.44 7.30
CA TYR A 151 -10.02 4.29 7.11
C TYR A 151 -10.44 3.39 5.94
N GLN A 152 -11.74 3.17 5.74
CA GLN A 152 -12.22 2.41 4.58
C GLN A 152 -11.89 3.11 3.26
N VAL A 153 -11.94 4.45 3.22
CA VAL A 153 -11.61 5.23 2.03
C VAL A 153 -10.14 5.05 1.64
N GLU A 154 -9.19 5.14 2.58
CA GLU A 154 -7.76 4.97 2.28
C GLU A 154 -7.45 3.60 1.66
N TRP A 155 -8.10 2.53 2.15
CA TRP A 155 -7.91 1.19 1.61
C TRP A 155 -8.52 1.00 0.23
N THR A 156 -9.73 1.50 0.04
CA THR A 156 -10.43 1.40 -1.26
C THR A 156 -9.74 2.26 -2.33
N LEU A 157 -9.24 3.45 -1.97
CA LEU A 157 -8.44 4.30 -2.86
C LEU A 157 -7.10 3.66 -3.22
N SER A 158 -6.44 2.96 -2.28
CA SER A 158 -5.22 2.21 -2.57
C SER A 158 -5.47 1.14 -3.64
N SER A 159 -6.52 0.33 -3.46
CA SER A 159 -6.94 -0.68 -4.43
C SER A 159 -7.26 -0.08 -5.81
N ALA A 160 -8.06 0.99 -5.84
CA ALA A 160 -8.48 1.66 -7.06
C ALA A 160 -7.31 2.37 -7.77
N GLY A 161 -6.45 3.07 -7.02
CA GLY A 161 -5.27 3.75 -7.57
C GLY A 161 -4.25 2.79 -8.17
N ILE A 162 -4.00 1.65 -7.53
CA ILE A 162 -3.14 0.59 -8.09
C ILE A 162 -3.75 0.04 -9.37
N THR A 163 -5.06 -0.24 -9.37
CA THR A 163 -5.77 -0.75 -10.56
C THR A 163 -5.71 0.26 -11.71
N ASP A 164 -6.03 1.52 -11.47
CA ASP A 164 -5.96 2.60 -12.47
C ASP A 164 -4.55 2.73 -13.06
N SER A 165 -3.51 2.64 -12.23
CA SER A 165 -2.11 2.75 -12.66
C SER A 165 -1.69 1.67 -13.69
N VAL A 166 -2.31 0.51 -13.63
CA VAL A 166 -2.07 -0.58 -14.59
C VAL A 166 -2.89 -0.36 -15.88
N LEU A 167 -4.16 0.05 -15.75
CA LEU A 167 -5.09 0.19 -16.87
C LEU A 167 -4.80 1.44 -17.72
N VAL A 168 -4.35 2.55 -17.13
CA VAL A 168 -4.03 3.80 -17.84
C VAL A 168 -3.00 3.62 -18.96
N ASN A 169 -2.25 2.53 -18.93
CA ASN A 169 -1.25 2.18 -19.96
C ASN A 169 -1.85 1.51 -21.21
N ASP A 170 -3.13 1.12 -21.20
CA ASP A 170 -3.75 0.46 -22.33
C ASP A 170 -4.56 1.46 -23.20
N ALA A 171 -4.04 1.75 -24.39
CA ALA A 171 -4.67 2.64 -25.35
C ALA A 171 -5.93 2.06 -26.03
N ALA A 172 -6.23 0.78 -25.80
CA ALA A 172 -7.45 0.15 -26.32
C ALA A 172 -8.67 0.41 -25.42
N LEU A 173 -8.46 0.90 -24.20
CA LEU A 173 -9.54 1.25 -23.27
C LEU A 173 -10.12 2.64 -23.58
N ASP A 174 -11.36 2.89 -23.14
CA ASP A 174 -12.03 4.17 -23.37
C ASP A 174 -11.32 5.33 -22.63
N ALA A 175 -10.76 6.25 -23.39
CA ALA A 175 -10.00 7.37 -22.85
C ALA A 175 -10.85 8.37 -22.05
N ALA A 176 -12.16 8.48 -22.34
CA ALA A 176 -13.05 9.36 -21.58
C ALA A 176 -13.38 8.75 -20.21
N GLU A 177 -13.49 7.44 -20.13
CA GLU A 177 -13.64 6.73 -18.85
C GLU A 177 -12.37 6.81 -18.01
N GLN A 178 -11.21 6.50 -18.60
CA GLN A 178 -9.92 6.66 -17.94
C GLN A 178 -9.78 8.07 -17.33
N LYS A 179 -10.07 9.11 -18.12
CA LYS A 179 -10.00 10.50 -17.64
C LYS A 179 -10.95 10.78 -16.47
N ARG A 180 -12.20 10.24 -16.50
CA ARG A 180 -13.15 10.43 -15.40
C ARG A 180 -12.70 9.70 -14.14
N VAL A 181 -12.21 8.48 -14.29
CA VAL A 181 -11.69 7.67 -13.18
C VAL A 181 -10.53 8.39 -12.50
N THR A 182 -9.51 8.78 -13.25
CA THR A 182 -8.36 9.50 -12.71
C THR A 182 -8.77 10.79 -11.99
N ALA A 183 -9.70 11.59 -12.58
CA ALA A 183 -10.18 12.84 -11.96
C ALA A 183 -11.01 12.60 -10.67
N TRP A 184 -11.77 11.51 -10.61
CA TRP A 184 -12.50 11.11 -9.42
C TRP A 184 -11.55 10.66 -8.32
N LEU A 185 -10.57 9.80 -8.63
CA LEU A 185 -9.56 9.32 -7.68
C LEU A 185 -8.75 10.48 -7.11
N ASP A 186 -8.32 11.40 -7.95
CA ASP A 186 -7.60 12.61 -7.55
C ASP A 186 -8.41 13.45 -6.55
N THR A 187 -9.67 13.73 -6.85
CA THR A 187 -10.58 14.44 -5.96
C THR A 187 -10.76 13.72 -4.62
N ALA A 188 -10.91 12.39 -4.65
CA ALA A 188 -11.12 11.59 -3.45
C ALA A 188 -9.85 11.52 -2.59
N ALA A 189 -8.68 11.37 -3.20
CA ALA A 189 -7.41 11.35 -2.50
C ALA A 189 -7.10 12.71 -1.84
N HIS A 190 -7.35 13.83 -2.53
CA HIS A 190 -7.24 15.15 -1.92
C HIS A 190 -8.18 15.33 -0.73
N LYS A 191 -9.42 14.85 -0.81
CA LYS A 191 -10.32 14.87 0.33
C LYS A 191 -9.79 14.04 1.48
N ASP A 192 -9.30 12.85 1.19
CA ASP A 192 -8.80 11.91 2.20
C ASP A 192 -7.62 12.50 2.99
N ILE A 193 -6.61 13.03 2.32
CA ILE A 193 -5.47 13.68 2.98
C ILE A 193 -5.84 15.02 3.67
N SER A 194 -6.91 15.69 3.23
CA SER A 194 -7.33 16.98 3.83
C SER A 194 -7.79 16.86 5.28
N PHE A 195 -8.14 15.67 5.73
CA PHE A 195 -8.51 15.41 7.13
C PHE A 195 -7.31 15.21 8.06
N GLU A 196 -6.09 15.09 7.53
CA GLU A 196 -4.86 15.02 8.34
C GLU A 196 -4.67 16.31 9.17
N LYS A 197 -4.22 16.13 10.40
CA LYS A 197 -3.91 17.22 11.32
C LYS A 197 -2.47 17.11 11.81
N PRO A 198 -1.79 18.21 12.12
CA PRO A 198 -0.37 18.21 12.54
C PRO A 198 -0.05 17.33 13.76
N ASN A 199 -1.06 17.02 14.57
CA ASN A 199 -0.92 16.19 15.78
C ASN A 199 -1.51 14.79 15.62
N ASP A 200 -1.89 14.39 14.41
CA ASP A 200 -2.36 13.04 14.17
C ASP A 200 -1.21 12.05 14.33
N THR A 201 -1.54 10.85 14.75
CA THR A 201 -0.56 9.79 14.93
C THR A 201 -0.14 9.25 13.57
N ASN A 202 1.15 9.34 13.23
CA ASN A 202 1.72 8.66 12.09
C ASN A 202 1.78 7.15 12.39
N ASN A 203 0.80 6.39 11.95
CA ASN A 203 0.68 4.95 12.11
C ASN A 203 0.27 4.31 10.77
N ASN A 204 -0.06 3.04 10.78
CA ASN A 204 -0.46 2.33 9.57
C ASN A 204 -1.54 3.06 8.74
N HIS A 205 -2.52 3.71 9.36
CA HIS A 205 -3.55 4.47 8.63
C HIS A 205 -2.96 5.64 7.83
N HIS A 206 -1.98 6.35 8.40
CA HIS A 206 -1.25 7.39 7.67
C HIS A 206 -0.50 6.80 6.47
N TYR A 207 0.10 5.61 6.63
CA TYR A 207 0.83 4.94 5.55
C TYR A 207 -0.11 4.42 4.44
N TRP A 208 -1.31 3.93 4.79
CA TRP A 208 -2.32 3.52 3.81
C TRP A 208 -2.83 4.71 2.97
N ARG A 209 -3.10 5.86 3.59
CA ARG A 209 -3.42 7.11 2.87
C ARG A 209 -2.29 7.53 1.94
N ALA A 210 -1.05 7.42 2.40
CA ALA A 210 0.12 7.74 1.62
C ALA A 210 0.29 6.82 0.40
N LEU A 211 -0.05 5.53 0.52
CA LEU A 211 -0.07 4.62 -0.63
C LEU A 211 -1.12 5.06 -1.66
N ALA A 212 -2.36 5.33 -1.21
CA ALA A 212 -3.42 5.83 -2.09
C ALA A 212 -2.99 7.12 -2.81
N ALA A 213 -2.48 8.10 -2.04
CA ALA A 213 -1.99 9.37 -2.56
C ALA A 213 -0.81 9.18 -3.55
N THR A 214 0.11 8.25 -3.27
CA THR A 214 1.24 7.97 -4.18
C THR A 214 0.77 7.41 -5.51
N ALA A 215 -0.05 6.35 -5.47
CA ALA A 215 -0.53 5.68 -6.69
C ALA A 215 -1.37 6.63 -7.56
N ILE A 216 -2.30 7.36 -6.95
CA ILE A 216 -3.20 8.29 -7.62
C ILE A 216 -2.43 9.54 -8.09
N GLY A 217 -1.57 10.10 -7.25
CA GLY A 217 -0.75 11.27 -7.60
C GLY A 217 0.12 11.02 -8.83
N ILE A 218 0.65 9.80 -9.00
CA ILE A 218 1.40 9.43 -10.21
C ILE A 218 0.48 9.45 -11.43
N THR A 219 -0.65 8.75 -11.42
CA THR A 219 -1.55 8.65 -12.58
C THR A 219 -2.22 9.98 -12.94
N ALA A 220 -2.54 10.79 -11.92
CA ALA A 220 -3.09 12.13 -12.09
C ALA A 220 -2.04 13.20 -12.45
N ALA A 221 -0.76 12.88 -12.41
CA ALA A 221 0.36 13.83 -12.46
C ALA A 221 0.23 14.94 -11.39
N ASP A 222 -0.27 14.58 -10.20
CA ASP A 222 -0.44 15.51 -9.08
C ASP A 222 0.76 15.42 -8.12
N ASP A 223 1.58 16.45 -8.16
CA ASP A 223 2.78 16.55 -7.33
C ASP A 223 2.48 16.71 -5.82
N VAL A 224 1.28 17.17 -5.44
CA VAL A 224 0.91 17.35 -4.03
C VAL A 224 0.67 15.99 -3.39
N LEU A 225 -0.15 15.16 -4.03
CA LEU A 225 -0.42 13.78 -3.59
C LEU A 225 0.86 12.94 -3.60
N TYR A 226 1.65 13.05 -4.65
CA TYR A 226 2.91 12.30 -4.77
C TYR A 226 3.91 12.67 -3.66
N ARG A 227 4.07 13.96 -3.37
CA ARG A 227 4.94 14.43 -2.26
C ARG A 227 4.44 13.98 -0.90
N PHE A 228 3.13 13.98 -0.68
CA PHE A 228 2.55 13.46 0.57
C PHE A 228 2.99 12.02 0.81
N GLY A 229 2.93 11.15 -0.22
CA GLY A 229 3.38 9.77 -0.12
C GLY A 229 4.86 9.62 0.24
N ILE A 230 5.73 10.38 -0.44
CA ILE A 230 7.18 10.33 -0.17
C ILE A 230 7.50 10.87 1.22
N GLN A 231 6.86 11.96 1.63
CA GLN A 231 7.05 12.54 2.95
C GLN A 231 6.68 11.55 4.06
N THR A 232 5.52 10.91 3.92
CA THR A 232 5.07 9.87 4.85
C THR A 232 6.04 8.70 4.92
N TYR A 233 6.57 8.25 3.78
CA TYR A 233 7.60 7.20 3.77
C TYR A 233 8.85 7.62 4.56
N VAL A 234 9.35 8.83 4.31
CA VAL A 234 10.53 9.38 5.00
C VAL A 234 10.29 9.48 6.52
N GLU A 235 9.11 9.93 6.92
CA GLU A 235 8.69 10.00 8.33
C GLU A 235 8.62 8.61 8.96
N ALA A 236 8.01 7.64 8.29
CA ALA A 236 7.92 6.26 8.76
C ALA A 236 9.31 5.64 9.01
N ILE A 237 10.25 5.79 8.05
CA ILE A 237 11.61 5.27 8.23
C ILE A 237 12.34 5.98 9.37
N SER A 238 12.06 7.26 9.60
CA SER A 238 12.67 8.04 10.70
C SER A 238 12.15 7.63 12.09
N GLU A 239 11.01 6.97 12.16
CA GLU A 239 10.40 6.47 13.39
C GLU A 239 10.79 5.03 13.74
N ILE A 240 11.50 4.33 12.87
CA ILE A 240 12.01 2.97 13.16
C ILE A 240 12.96 3.05 14.35
N ASP A 241 12.70 2.22 15.36
CA ASP A 241 13.54 2.15 16.55
C ASP A 241 14.78 1.25 16.36
N SER A 242 15.61 1.16 17.39
CA SER A 242 16.86 0.39 17.35
C SER A 242 16.71 -1.11 17.14
N HIS A 243 15.49 -1.66 17.21
CA HIS A 243 15.18 -3.06 16.95
C HIS A 243 14.63 -3.30 15.54
N GLY A 244 14.25 -2.24 14.82
CA GLY A 244 13.56 -2.31 13.54
C GLY A 244 12.04 -2.21 13.64
N ALA A 245 11.49 -1.89 14.81
CA ALA A 245 10.06 -1.81 15.04
C ALA A 245 9.50 -0.41 14.78
N PHE A 246 8.22 -0.34 14.46
CA PHE A 246 7.41 0.88 14.51
C PHE A 246 6.80 1.01 15.92
N PRO A 247 7.25 1.92 16.78
CA PRO A 247 6.81 1.96 18.18
C PRO A 247 5.30 2.12 18.36
N LYS A 248 4.64 2.82 17.44
CA LYS A 248 3.19 3.03 17.48
C LYS A 248 2.39 1.76 17.17
N GLU A 249 2.92 0.90 16.32
CA GLU A 249 2.33 -0.41 16.04
C GLU A 249 2.65 -1.39 17.18
N MET A 250 3.82 -1.29 17.77
CA MET A 250 4.16 -2.09 18.96
C MET A 250 3.26 -1.77 20.17
N ALA A 251 2.67 -0.59 20.25
CA ALA A 251 1.71 -0.21 21.29
C ALA A 251 0.31 -0.85 21.11
N ARG A 252 0.15 -1.79 20.15
CA ARG A 252 -1.13 -2.46 19.86
C ARG A 252 -1.33 -3.76 20.64
N HIS A 253 -0.62 -3.95 21.74
CA HIS A 253 -0.79 -5.06 22.68
C HIS A 253 -0.66 -6.44 21.99
N GLU A 254 -1.65 -7.30 22.12
CA GLU A 254 -1.69 -8.63 21.50
C GLU A 254 -1.62 -8.63 19.97
N ASN A 255 -1.87 -7.48 19.35
CA ASN A 255 -1.83 -7.30 17.90
C ASN A 255 -0.56 -6.58 17.40
N ALA A 256 0.47 -6.40 18.24
CA ALA A 256 1.66 -5.62 17.89
C ALA A 256 2.35 -6.15 16.62
N ILE A 257 2.60 -7.46 16.53
CA ILE A 257 3.23 -8.07 15.35
C ILE A 257 2.34 -7.90 14.11
N HIS A 258 1.03 -8.14 14.24
CA HIS A 258 0.07 -7.97 13.14
C HIS A 258 0.11 -6.54 12.58
N TYR A 259 0.08 -5.53 13.45
CA TYR A 259 0.10 -4.14 13.00
C TYR A 259 1.45 -3.70 12.44
N GLN A 260 2.57 -4.29 12.89
CA GLN A 260 3.86 -4.11 12.24
C GLN A 260 3.81 -4.56 10.77
N GLY A 261 3.31 -5.76 10.48
CA GLY A 261 3.11 -6.26 9.12
C GLY A 261 2.14 -5.40 8.32
N PHE A 262 1.02 -5.02 8.94
CA PHE A 262 0.00 -4.18 8.31
C PHE A 262 0.49 -2.78 7.93
N ALA A 263 1.46 -2.22 8.69
CA ALA A 263 2.15 -0.98 8.36
C ALA A 263 3.18 -1.14 7.22
N LEU A 264 3.81 -2.31 7.11
CA LEU A 264 4.80 -2.57 6.06
C LEU A 264 4.17 -2.65 4.67
N GLN A 265 2.97 -3.21 4.54
CA GLN A 265 2.30 -3.36 3.24
C GLN A 265 2.26 -2.05 2.43
N PRO A 266 1.67 -0.95 2.93
CA PRO A 266 1.65 0.30 2.18
C PRO A 266 3.04 0.89 1.95
N LEU A 267 3.97 0.76 2.88
CA LEU A 267 5.32 1.32 2.75
C LEU A 267 6.13 0.60 1.66
N VAL A 268 6.01 -0.72 1.53
CA VAL A 268 6.64 -1.49 0.45
C VAL A 268 6.10 -1.03 -0.91
N LEU A 269 4.78 -0.85 -1.03
CA LEU A 269 4.18 -0.45 -2.30
C LEU A 269 4.49 1.02 -2.65
N ILE A 270 4.54 1.93 -1.68
CA ILE A 270 5.05 3.30 -1.90
C ILE A 270 6.47 3.22 -2.46
N ALA A 271 7.33 2.38 -1.86
CA ALA A 271 8.70 2.25 -2.32
C ALA A 271 8.79 1.69 -3.75
N GLU A 272 7.93 0.74 -4.13
CA GLU A 272 7.85 0.25 -5.52
C GLU A 272 7.43 1.36 -6.49
N PHE A 273 6.35 2.09 -6.22
CA PHE A 273 5.91 3.20 -7.07
C PHE A 273 6.99 4.28 -7.22
N VAL A 274 7.62 4.69 -6.12
CA VAL A 274 8.64 5.74 -6.13
C VAL A 274 9.91 5.27 -6.84
N THR A 275 10.28 3.99 -6.71
CA THR A 275 11.38 3.40 -7.46
C THR A 275 11.10 3.44 -8.97
N ARG A 276 9.87 3.21 -9.39
CA ARG A 276 9.43 3.32 -10.79
C ARG A 276 9.52 4.76 -11.32
N GLN A 277 9.49 5.77 -10.45
CA GLN A 277 9.80 7.16 -10.79
C GLN A 277 11.31 7.44 -10.89
N GLY A 278 12.16 6.40 -10.74
CA GLY A 278 13.61 6.50 -10.83
C GLY A 278 14.29 7.03 -9.56
N ILE A 279 13.64 6.95 -8.43
CA ILE A 279 14.16 7.35 -7.12
C ILE A 279 14.52 6.10 -6.32
N PRO A 280 15.78 5.90 -5.87
CA PRO A 280 16.21 4.73 -5.14
C PRO A 280 15.78 4.79 -3.66
N ILE A 281 14.46 4.90 -3.42
CA ILE A 281 13.89 5.17 -2.09
C ILE A 281 14.13 4.05 -1.07
N TYR A 282 14.29 2.81 -1.51
CA TYR A 282 14.68 1.71 -0.62
C TYR A 282 16.05 1.90 0.04
N ALA A 283 16.92 2.73 -0.57
CA ALA A 283 18.21 3.07 0.02
C ALA A 283 18.12 4.24 1.03
N TYR A 284 16.93 4.83 1.18
CA TYR A 284 16.75 5.88 2.17
C TYR A 284 17.00 5.34 3.58
N ASN A 285 17.90 6.00 4.29
CA ASN A 285 18.32 5.64 5.65
C ASN A 285 18.06 6.81 6.58
N ALA A 286 17.40 6.55 7.68
CA ALA A 286 17.24 7.48 8.77
C ALA A 286 17.67 6.82 10.08
N ASN A 287 18.50 7.49 10.86
CA ASN A 287 18.98 6.99 12.15
C ASN A 287 19.69 5.61 12.09
N GLY A 288 20.23 5.26 10.92
CA GLY A 288 20.87 3.96 10.69
C GLY A 288 19.92 2.86 10.20
N HIS A 289 18.63 3.15 10.04
CA HIS A 289 17.60 2.19 9.63
C HIS A 289 17.03 2.49 8.24
N THR A 290 16.61 1.43 7.57
CA THR A 290 15.91 1.42 6.28
C THR A 290 14.60 0.64 6.40
N LEU A 291 13.75 0.68 5.39
CA LEU A 291 12.54 -0.17 5.34
C LEU A 291 12.89 -1.67 5.50
N ARG A 292 14.05 -2.09 4.98
CA ARG A 292 14.50 -3.48 5.10
C ARG A 292 14.66 -3.93 6.56
N ASP A 293 15.13 -3.05 7.44
CA ASP A 293 15.31 -3.39 8.86
C ASP A 293 13.96 -3.67 9.52
N ALA A 294 12.92 -2.89 9.17
CA ALA A 294 11.57 -3.11 9.68
C ALA A 294 10.93 -4.41 9.14
N ILE A 295 11.19 -4.76 7.88
CA ILE A 295 10.75 -6.04 7.28
C ILE A 295 11.44 -7.22 7.96
N VAL A 296 12.75 -7.14 8.18
CA VAL A 296 13.52 -8.20 8.87
C VAL A 296 13.07 -8.36 10.33
N PHE A 297 12.82 -7.25 11.03
CA PHE A 297 12.27 -7.31 12.39
C PHE A 297 10.92 -8.02 12.41
N PHE A 298 9.99 -7.65 11.51
CA PHE A 298 8.67 -8.29 11.40
C PHE A 298 8.80 -9.79 11.14
N GLY A 299 9.61 -10.19 10.16
CA GLY A 299 9.83 -11.58 9.85
C GLY A 299 10.33 -12.38 11.06
N ARG A 300 11.32 -11.85 11.78
CA ARG A 300 11.84 -12.47 13.00
C ARG A 300 10.81 -12.52 14.15
N ALA A 301 9.97 -11.48 14.27
CA ALA A 301 8.94 -11.44 15.30
C ALA A 301 7.77 -12.42 15.02
N VAL A 302 7.51 -12.75 13.75
CA VAL A 302 6.57 -13.82 13.37
C VAL A 302 7.08 -15.19 13.84
N ASP A 303 8.38 -15.47 13.66
CA ASP A 303 9.03 -16.71 14.07
C ASP A 303 9.25 -16.76 15.61
N ASP A 304 9.66 -15.64 16.20
CA ASP A 304 9.87 -15.51 17.65
C ASP A 304 9.10 -14.31 18.24
N PRO A 305 7.84 -14.51 18.64
CA PRO A 305 7.03 -13.45 19.25
C PRO A 305 7.62 -12.85 20.54
N SER A 306 8.63 -13.49 21.14
CA SER A 306 9.29 -12.93 22.32
C SER A 306 10.06 -11.64 22.02
N LEU A 307 10.36 -11.35 20.76
CA LEU A 307 11.03 -10.12 20.34
C LEU A 307 10.21 -8.86 20.59
N VAL A 308 8.88 -8.97 20.78
CA VAL A 308 8.03 -7.82 21.12
C VAL A 308 7.87 -7.59 22.63
N LYS A 309 8.45 -8.43 23.50
CA LYS A 309 8.39 -8.25 24.96
C LYS A 309 8.91 -6.89 25.48
N PRO A 310 9.87 -6.22 24.82
CA PRO A 310 10.25 -4.86 25.23
C PRO A 310 9.10 -3.83 25.13
N TYR A 311 8.06 -4.11 24.34
CA TYR A 311 6.95 -3.21 24.09
C TYR A 311 5.66 -3.62 24.79
N THR A 312 5.37 -4.91 24.86
CA THR A 312 4.18 -5.46 25.53
C THR A 312 4.45 -6.83 26.10
N ASN A 313 3.79 -7.14 27.24
CA ASN A 313 3.80 -8.48 27.83
C ASN A 313 2.64 -9.36 27.36
N ASP A 314 1.76 -8.82 26.51
CA ASP A 314 0.60 -9.53 26.01
C ASP A 314 1.02 -10.66 25.05
N GLU A 315 0.36 -11.79 25.14
CA GLU A 315 0.54 -12.89 24.20
C GLU A 315 0.09 -12.43 22.80
N GLN A 316 0.94 -12.65 21.80
CA GLN A 316 0.67 -12.15 20.45
C GLN A 316 -0.34 -13.03 19.72
N ALA A 317 -1.27 -12.40 19.02
CA ALA A 317 -2.14 -13.06 18.07
C ALA A 317 -1.31 -13.48 16.83
N THR A 318 -1.18 -14.79 16.62
CA THR A 318 -0.36 -15.37 15.54
C THR A 318 -1.21 -16.06 14.46
N HIS A 319 -2.43 -15.59 14.25
CA HIS A 319 -3.33 -16.14 13.24
C HIS A 319 -3.18 -15.31 11.96
N TRP A 320 -2.44 -15.86 11.01
CA TRP A 320 -2.14 -15.19 9.74
C TRP A 320 -3.14 -15.57 8.66
N GLY A 321 -3.61 -14.56 7.90
CA GLY A 321 -4.39 -14.75 6.68
C GLY A 321 -3.48 -14.73 5.44
N SER A 322 -3.98 -15.22 4.32
CA SER A 322 -3.24 -15.28 3.05
C SER A 322 -2.77 -13.91 2.52
N GLY A 323 -3.31 -12.81 3.04
CA GLY A 323 -2.94 -11.45 2.65
C GLY A 323 -1.91 -10.78 3.55
N ASP A 324 -1.62 -11.34 4.74
CA ASP A 324 -0.77 -10.68 5.73
C ASP A 324 0.71 -10.56 5.31
N PHE A 325 1.16 -11.44 4.40
CA PHE A 325 2.50 -11.43 3.83
C PHE A 325 2.52 -11.05 2.34
N ALA A 326 1.46 -10.45 1.82
CA ALA A 326 1.32 -10.22 0.39
C ALA A 326 2.36 -9.22 -0.18
N ASP A 327 2.84 -8.27 0.61
CA ASP A 327 3.91 -7.33 0.24
C ASP A 327 5.29 -8.00 0.12
N PHE A 328 5.49 -9.15 0.76
CA PHE A 328 6.75 -9.89 0.64
C PHE A 328 7.03 -10.41 -0.78
N ALA A 329 6.01 -10.52 -1.65
CA ALA A 329 6.23 -10.82 -3.06
C ALA A 329 7.11 -9.74 -3.73
N PHE A 330 6.91 -8.48 -3.42
CA PHE A 330 7.74 -7.37 -3.92
C PHE A 330 9.12 -7.37 -3.26
N TYR A 331 9.18 -7.58 -1.95
CA TYR A 331 10.44 -7.63 -1.22
C TYR A 331 11.36 -8.74 -1.76
N THR A 332 10.83 -9.96 -1.91
CA THR A 332 11.62 -11.11 -2.38
C THR A 332 12.05 -10.99 -3.83
N ALA A 333 11.20 -10.42 -4.69
CA ALA A 333 11.56 -10.14 -6.08
C ALA A 333 12.73 -9.16 -6.19
N ARG A 334 12.90 -8.26 -5.22
CA ARG A 334 13.94 -7.22 -5.21
C ARG A 334 15.20 -7.62 -4.45
N PHE A 335 15.06 -8.26 -3.30
CA PHE A 335 16.16 -8.50 -2.35
C PHE A 335 16.48 -9.97 -2.14
N GLY A 336 15.71 -10.88 -2.75
CA GLY A 336 15.81 -12.32 -2.47
C GLY A 336 15.17 -12.70 -1.13
N ALA A 337 15.19 -13.97 -0.84
CA ALA A 337 14.51 -14.57 0.32
C ALA A 337 15.47 -14.95 1.47
N ASP A 338 16.78 -14.74 1.32
CA ASP A 338 17.82 -15.32 2.19
C ASP A 338 17.74 -14.92 3.67
N ASN A 339 17.02 -13.85 3.99
CA ASN A 339 16.90 -13.32 5.36
C ASN A 339 15.49 -13.47 5.95
N LEU A 340 14.62 -14.25 5.30
CA LEU A 340 13.26 -14.46 5.77
C LEU A 340 13.16 -15.78 6.56
N PRO A 341 12.37 -15.81 7.64
CA PRO A 341 12.11 -17.02 8.41
C PRO A 341 11.42 -18.11 7.61
N ALA A 342 11.57 -19.35 8.06
CA ALA A 342 11.02 -20.53 7.38
C ALA A 342 9.49 -20.46 7.20
N ASP A 343 8.77 -19.96 8.21
CA ASP A 343 7.31 -19.85 8.18
C ASP A 343 6.83 -18.87 7.10
N ILE A 344 7.49 -17.70 6.98
CA ILE A 344 7.19 -16.75 5.90
C ILE A 344 7.54 -17.36 4.54
N LEU A 345 8.68 -18.06 4.42
CA LEU A 345 9.08 -18.73 3.18
C LEU A 345 8.08 -19.83 2.77
N ASP A 346 7.42 -20.47 3.72
CA ASP A 346 6.37 -21.47 3.46
C ASP A 346 5.10 -20.81 2.91
N GLU A 347 4.66 -19.72 3.54
CA GLU A 347 3.53 -18.93 3.04
C GLU A 347 3.76 -18.38 1.63
N LEU A 348 4.99 -17.94 1.32
CA LEU A 348 5.36 -17.43 0.00
C LEU A 348 5.39 -18.49 -1.12
N LYS A 349 5.24 -19.78 -0.80
CA LYS A 349 5.02 -20.84 -1.80
C LYS A 349 3.60 -20.86 -2.35
N HIS A 350 2.70 -20.10 -1.75
CA HIS A 350 1.30 -20.00 -2.11
C HIS A 350 0.97 -18.60 -2.66
N PRO A 351 0.02 -18.49 -3.61
CA PRO A 351 -0.42 -17.17 -4.09
C PRO A 351 -1.02 -16.35 -2.95
N SER A 352 -0.46 -15.17 -2.71
CA SER A 352 -1.00 -14.20 -1.74
C SER A 352 -2.01 -13.29 -2.42
N PHE A 353 -3.11 -12.97 -1.74
CA PHE A 353 -4.15 -12.10 -2.27
C PHE A 353 -4.58 -11.06 -1.23
N SER A 354 -4.34 -9.79 -1.55
CA SER A 354 -4.83 -8.65 -0.77
C SER A 354 -5.38 -7.58 -1.71
N THR A 355 -6.69 -7.33 -1.66
CA THR A 355 -7.34 -6.34 -2.52
C THR A 355 -6.74 -4.96 -2.33
N ARG A 356 -6.40 -4.58 -1.10
CA ARG A 356 -5.86 -3.26 -0.74
C ARG A 356 -4.53 -2.94 -1.40
N ILE A 357 -3.75 -3.97 -1.77
CA ILE A 357 -2.46 -3.82 -2.44
C ILE A 357 -2.43 -4.44 -3.85
N GLY A 358 -3.57 -4.43 -4.53
CA GLY A 358 -3.68 -4.78 -5.94
C GLY A 358 -4.04 -6.23 -6.24
N GLY A 359 -4.54 -7.00 -5.26
CA GLY A 359 -5.03 -8.35 -5.45
C GLY A 359 -3.92 -9.39 -5.33
N ASN A 360 -3.60 -10.12 -6.39
CA ASN A 360 -2.57 -11.15 -6.38
C ASN A 360 -1.19 -10.53 -6.59
N THR A 361 -0.46 -10.34 -5.51
CA THR A 361 0.79 -9.58 -5.50
C THR A 361 1.95 -10.28 -6.20
N VAL A 362 1.97 -11.63 -6.28
CA VAL A 362 3.02 -12.33 -7.04
C VAL A 362 2.92 -12.05 -8.53
N LEU A 363 1.75 -11.64 -9.04
CA LEU A 363 1.59 -11.23 -10.44
C LEU A 363 2.05 -9.78 -10.68
N LEU A 364 2.07 -8.94 -9.65
CA LEU A 364 2.53 -7.56 -9.73
C LEU A 364 4.04 -7.44 -9.49
N ALA A 365 4.61 -8.29 -8.63
CA ALA A 365 6.02 -8.26 -8.28
C ALA A 365 6.92 -8.76 -9.42
N GLY A 366 8.14 -8.22 -9.51
CA GLY A 366 9.19 -8.71 -10.43
C GLY A 366 9.05 -8.25 -11.89
N GLY A 367 8.47 -7.08 -12.14
CA GLY A 367 8.35 -6.47 -13.47
C GLY A 367 9.32 -5.32 -13.73
#